data_36052a6387a3f845d03762d013a3259d
#
_entry.id   36052a6387a3f845d03762d013a3259d
#
_cell.length_a   1.000
_cell.length_b   1.000
_cell.length_c   1.000
_cell.angle_alpha   90.00
_cell.angle_beta   90.00
_cell.angle_gamma   90.00
#
_symmetry.space_group_name_H-M   'P 1'
#
loop_
_entity.id
_entity.type
_entity.pdbx_description
1 polymer ?
#
loop_
_entity_poly.entity_id
_entity_poly.type
_entity_poly.pdbx_seq_one_letter_code
_entity_poly.pdbx_strand_id
1 'polypeptide(L)'
;MNDSSNCMNKHKFEEYTKNLNLKQVHTGSIWTEGPCYLKKLNKVVWSDIPNNRMLSFDFKKVEIFRSPSNFSNGNTTDNKGNLVTCEHGARRVTTTDQNNVISLIADEYNNKRLNSPNDVCVHSSGAIFFTDPPYGIINPKRVEGFPGRMMYGGCNVFKYDPKTKLLVALATDMERPNGIALSPNESHLYV
;
A
#
# COMPACT_ATOMS: atom_id res chain seq x y z
N MET A 1 9.60 -12.85 -35.61
CA MET A 1 9.40 -12.09 -34.34
C MET A 1 8.53 -12.95 -33.45
N ASN A 2 9.15 -13.71 -32.59
CA ASN A 2 8.41 -14.58 -31.65
C ASN A 2 8.22 -13.79 -30.34
N ASP A 3 7.00 -13.31 -30.17
CA ASP A 3 6.54 -12.75 -28.91
C ASP A 3 6.22 -13.91 -27.96
N SER A 4 7.24 -14.38 -27.24
CA SER A 4 7.04 -15.31 -26.14
C SER A 4 6.70 -14.49 -24.89
N SER A 5 5.45 -14.02 -24.80
CA SER A 5 4.87 -13.56 -23.56
C SER A 5 4.97 -14.70 -22.55
N ASN A 6 5.81 -14.54 -21.53
CA ASN A 6 5.90 -15.43 -20.38
C ASN A 6 4.61 -15.33 -19.56
N CYS A 7 3.51 -15.78 -20.13
CA CYS A 7 2.31 -16.09 -19.38
C CYS A 7 2.69 -17.20 -18.41
N MET A 8 2.56 -16.97 -17.11
CA MET A 8 2.82 -17.94 -16.06
C MET A 8 2.13 -19.26 -16.46
N ASN A 9 2.93 -20.32 -16.62
CA ASN A 9 2.45 -21.58 -17.16
C ASN A 9 1.21 -22.02 -16.35
N LYS A 10 0.06 -22.10 -16.99
CA LYS A 10 -1.24 -22.44 -16.40
C LYS A 10 -1.15 -23.68 -15.47
N HIS A 11 -0.36 -24.66 -15.88
CA HIS A 11 -0.11 -25.87 -15.08
C HIS A 11 0.58 -25.59 -13.75
N LYS A 12 1.51 -24.63 -13.67
CA LYS A 12 2.14 -24.25 -12.40
C LYS A 12 1.13 -23.60 -11.46
N PHE A 13 0.28 -22.72 -11.96
CA PHE A 13 -0.75 -22.10 -11.13
C PHE A 13 -1.74 -23.13 -10.59
N GLU A 14 -2.21 -24.05 -11.45
CA GLU A 14 -3.10 -25.15 -11.05
C GLU A 14 -2.44 -26.07 -10.02
N GLU A 15 -1.14 -26.34 -10.13
CA GLU A 15 -0.40 -27.13 -9.15
C GLU A 15 -0.40 -26.49 -7.75
N TYR A 16 -0.19 -25.17 -7.68
CA TYR A 16 -0.26 -24.45 -6.41
C TYR A 16 -1.67 -24.35 -5.82
N THR A 17 -2.69 -24.32 -6.65
CA THR A 17 -4.07 -24.03 -6.22
C THR A 17 -4.98 -25.24 -6.11
N LYS A 18 -4.62 -26.40 -6.68
CA LYS A 18 -5.48 -27.59 -6.77
C LYS A 18 -6.05 -28.09 -5.43
N ASN A 19 -5.39 -27.81 -4.33
CA ASN A 19 -5.81 -28.20 -2.98
C ASN A 19 -6.24 -27.01 -2.11
N LEU A 20 -6.39 -25.82 -2.70
CA LEU A 20 -6.79 -24.62 -1.98
C LEU A 20 -8.30 -24.45 -2.04
N ASN A 21 -8.93 -24.32 -0.88
CA ASN A 21 -10.35 -24.00 -0.76
C ASN A 21 -10.49 -22.49 -0.43
N LEU A 22 -11.19 -21.77 -1.30
CA LEU A 22 -11.53 -20.38 -1.03
C LEU A 22 -12.52 -20.30 0.13
N LYS A 23 -12.15 -19.55 1.17
CA LYS A 23 -13.00 -19.32 2.33
C LYS A 23 -13.25 -17.84 2.52
N GLN A 24 -14.51 -17.42 2.53
CA GLN A 24 -14.87 -16.06 2.90
C GLN A 24 -14.68 -15.88 4.42
N VAL A 25 -13.82 -14.96 4.82
CA VAL A 25 -13.50 -14.69 6.24
C VAL A 25 -14.23 -13.49 6.78
N HIS A 26 -14.68 -12.58 5.91
CA HIS A 26 -15.37 -11.34 6.29
C HIS A 26 -16.38 -10.89 5.25
N THR A 27 -17.38 -10.13 5.71
CA THR A 27 -18.35 -9.37 4.92
C THR A 27 -18.65 -8.05 5.64
N GLY A 28 -19.21 -7.06 4.94
CA GLY A 28 -19.55 -5.75 5.52
C GLY A 28 -18.46 -4.70 5.39
N SER A 29 -17.41 -4.96 4.60
CA SER A 29 -16.55 -3.92 4.04
C SER A 29 -17.17 -3.37 2.76
N ILE A 30 -16.86 -2.11 2.43
CA ILE A 30 -17.32 -1.45 1.20
C ILE A 30 -16.27 -1.60 0.10
N TRP A 31 -15.00 -1.31 0.42
CA TRP A 31 -13.90 -1.36 -0.53
C TRP A 31 -12.61 -1.73 0.19
N THR A 32 -12.18 -2.97 0.01
CA THR A 32 -11.02 -3.54 0.70
C THR A 32 -9.78 -3.44 -0.16
N GLU A 33 -8.68 -2.99 0.46
CA GLU A 33 -7.39 -2.80 -0.18
C GLU A 33 -6.22 -3.15 0.75
N GLY A 34 -5.03 -3.29 0.18
CA GLY A 34 -3.77 -3.42 0.89
C GLY A 34 -3.72 -4.56 1.92
N PRO A 35 -4.04 -5.81 1.57
CA PRO A 35 -3.89 -6.90 2.52
C PRO A 35 -2.42 -7.16 2.85
N CYS A 36 -2.09 -7.21 4.14
CA CYS A 36 -0.74 -7.41 4.63
C CYS A 36 -0.70 -8.39 5.80
N TYR A 37 0.24 -9.34 5.79
CA TYR A 37 0.43 -10.28 6.89
C TYR A 37 1.47 -9.75 7.88
N LEU A 38 1.03 -9.46 9.09
CA LEU A 38 1.87 -9.06 10.22
C LEU A 38 2.38 -10.30 10.95
N LYS A 39 3.54 -10.82 10.52
CA LYS A 39 4.12 -12.07 11.03
C LYS A 39 4.23 -12.10 12.55
N LYS A 40 4.68 -11.00 13.18
CA LYS A 40 4.87 -10.93 14.64
C LYS A 40 3.56 -10.99 15.42
N LEU A 41 2.48 -10.50 14.85
CA LEU A 41 1.15 -10.53 15.47
C LEU A 41 0.33 -11.74 15.04
N ASN A 42 0.83 -12.51 14.05
CA ASN A 42 0.10 -13.59 13.41
C ASN A 42 -1.30 -13.16 12.95
N LYS A 43 -1.38 -12.03 12.24
CA LYS A 43 -2.63 -11.45 11.74
C LYS A 43 -2.47 -10.99 10.29
N VAL A 44 -3.52 -11.12 9.51
CA VAL A 44 -3.67 -10.38 8.25
C VAL A 44 -4.41 -9.09 8.57
N VAL A 45 -3.90 -7.96 8.07
CA VAL A 45 -4.58 -6.66 8.14
C VAL A 45 -4.94 -6.20 6.74
N TRP A 46 -5.99 -5.40 6.60
CA TRP A 46 -6.37 -4.75 5.35
C TRP A 46 -7.12 -3.45 5.62
N SER A 47 -7.15 -2.59 4.63
CA SER A 47 -7.89 -1.34 4.65
C SER A 47 -9.32 -1.55 4.16
N ASP A 48 -10.29 -0.89 4.80
CA ASP A 48 -11.67 -0.71 4.35
C ASP A 48 -11.87 0.79 4.19
N ILE A 49 -11.49 1.29 2.99
CA ILE A 49 -11.23 2.71 2.74
C ILE A 49 -12.45 3.60 3.05
N PRO A 50 -13.66 3.36 2.47
CA PRO A 50 -14.79 4.24 2.70
C PRO A 50 -15.28 4.24 4.14
N ASN A 51 -15.09 3.16 4.87
CA ASN A 51 -15.41 3.06 6.29
C ASN A 51 -14.31 3.68 7.19
N ASN A 52 -13.25 4.22 6.59
CA ASN A 52 -12.14 4.87 7.27
C ASN A 52 -11.57 4.01 8.43
N ARG A 53 -11.40 2.71 8.15
CA ARG A 53 -10.91 1.75 9.13
C ARG A 53 -9.96 0.74 8.50
N MET A 54 -9.15 0.12 9.33
CA MET A 54 -8.43 -1.11 9.04
C MET A 54 -9.02 -2.25 9.84
N LEU A 55 -9.09 -3.41 9.22
CA LEU A 55 -9.53 -4.64 9.85
C LEU A 55 -8.35 -5.60 10.00
N SER A 56 -8.45 -6.54 10.92
CA SER A 56 -7.49 -7.63 11.10
C SER A 56 -8.17 -8.96 11.28
N PHE A 57 -7.52 -10.02 10.80
CA PHE A 57 -7.94 -11.41 10.96
C PHE A 57 -6.81 -12.22 11.61
N ASP A 58 -7.07 -12.83 12.74
CA ASP A 58 -6.14 -13.65 13.51
C ASP A 58 -6.31 -15.16 13.25
N PHE A 59 -6.90 -15.52 12.10
CA PHE A 59 -7.28 -16.86 11.67
C PHE A 59 -8.45 -17.49 12.48
N LYS A 60 -9.06 -16.72 13.39
CA LYS A 60 -10.25 -17.11 14.16
C LYS A 60 -11.38 -16.11 13.97
N LYS A 61 -11.11 -14.81 14.13
CA LYS A 61 -12.09 -13.73 14.07
C LYS A 61 -11.54 -12.49 13.36
N VAL A 62 -12.45 -11.68 12.86
CA VAL A 62 -12.14 -10.36 12.31
C VAL A 62 -12.46 -9.29 13.35
N GLU A 63 -11.54 -8.36 13.52
CA GLU A 63 -11.66 -7.22 14.45
C GLU A 63 -11.23 -5.92 13.79
N ILE A 64 -11.66 -4.80 14.35
CA ILE A 64 -11.12 -3.49 13.98
C ILE A 64 -9.67 -3.42 14.46
N PHE A 65 -8.74 -3.22 13.54
CA PHE A 65 -7.33 -3.02 13.83
C PHE A 65 -7.02 -1.55 14.14
N ARG A 66 -7.63 -0.64 13.35
CA ARG A 66 -7.46 0.82 13.52
C ARG A 66 -8.71 1.55 13.03
N SER A 67 -9.20 2.51 13.79
CA SER A 67 -10.27 3.43 13.40
C SER A 67 -10.15 4.74 14.21
N PRO A 68 -10.09 5.92 13.55
CA PRO A 68 -10.00 6.12 12.10
C PRO A 68 -8.65 5.69 11.54
N SER A 69 -8.62 5.29 10.26
CA SER A 69 -7.40 4.87 9.56
C SER A 69 -6.80 5.97 8.66
N ASN A 70 -7.38 7.14 8.63
CA ASN A 70 -7.09 8.22 7.68
C ASN A 70 -7.28 7.78 6.22
N PHE A 71 -8.32 6.97 5.95
CA PHE A 71 -8.58 6.40 4.64
C PHE A 71 -7.34 5.66 4.11
N SER A 72 -6.79 4.78 4.95
CA SER A 72 -5.65 3.94 4.57
C SER A 72 -5.97 3.12 3.33
N ASN A 73 -4.95 2.87 2.49
CA ASN A 73 -5.04 2.05 1.29
C ASN A 73 -4.01 0.92 1.33
N GLY A 74 -2.92 1.01 0.59
CA GLY A 74 -1.87 0.00 0.53
C GLY A 74 -1.11 -0.17 1.85
N ASN A 75 -0.75 -1.40 2.15
CA ASN A 75 -0.03 -1.77 3.35
C ASN A 75 1.05 -2.81 3.05
N THR A 76 2.17 -2.73 3.74
CA THR A 76 3.23 -3.72 3.72
C THR A 76 3.93 -3.77 5.08
N THR A 77 4.98 -4.58 5.23
CA THR A 77 5.84 -4.56 6.42
C THR A 77 7.23 -4.06 6.07
N ASP A 78 7.85 -3.33 6.99
CA ASP A 78 9.28 -3.04 6.92
C ASP A 78 10.13 -4.26 7.35
N ASN A 79 11.45 -4.16 7.21
CA ASN A 79 12.39 -5.22 7.57
C ASN A 79 12.43 -5.54 9.07
N LYS A 80 11.82 -4.69 9.90
CA LYS A 80 11.66 -4.90 11.35
C LYS A 80 10.30 -5.53 11.68
N GLY A 81 9.43 -5.71 10.68
CA GLY A 81 8.06 -6.21 10.82
C GLY A 81 7.07 -5.16 11.37
N ASN A 82 7.38 -3.88 11.25
CA ASN A 82 6.43 -2.81 11.50
C ASN A 82 5.52 -2.64 10.27
N LEU A 83 4.28 -2.23 10.49
CA LEU A 83 3.34 -1.96 9.41
C LEU A 83 3.68 -0.64 8.73
N VAL A 84 3.83 -0.65 7.41
CA VAL A 84 3.94 0.55 6.58
C VAL A 84 2.62 0.76 5.86
N THR A 85 2.05 1.95 5.93
CA THR A 85 0.69 2.27 5.45
C THR A 85 0.68 3.54 4.61
N CYS A 86 0.01 3.49 3.45
CA CYS A 86 -0.39 4.65 2.69
C CYS A 86 -1.72 5.20 3.24
N GLU A 87 -1.77 6.49 3.58
CA GLU A 87 -2.96 7.16 4.13
C GLU A 87 -3.44 8.26 3.18
N HIS A 88 -4.54 8.02 2.48
CA HIS A 88 -5.14 8.97 1.52
C HIS A 88 -5.58 10.28 2.20
N GLY A 89 -6.33 10.18 3.30
CA GLY A 89 -6.91 11.35 3.97
C GLY A 89 -5.87 12.23 4.62
N ALA A 90 -4.81 11.66 5.16
CA ALA A 90 -3.69 12.42 5.72
C ALA A 90 -2.63 12.80 4.66
N ARG A 91 -2.71 12.21 3.45
CA ARG A 91 -1.77 12.46 2.32
C ARG A 91 -0.34 12.14 2.71
N ARG A 92 -0.13 10.95 3.28
CA ARG A 92 1.18 10.57 3.84
C ARG A 92 1.42 9.06 3.80
N VAL A 93 2.66 8.67 3.98
CA VAL A 93 3.08 7.31 4.29
C VAL A 93 3.58 7.25 5.71
N THR A 94 3.16 6.24 6.47
CA THR A 94 3.50 6.07 7.89
C THR A 94 4.06 4.69 8.17
N THR A 95 4.77 4.55 9.28
CA THR A 95 5.07 3.25 9.89
C THR A 95 4.39 3.14 11.25
N THR A 96 3.94 1.94 11.60
CA THR A 96 3.34 1.65 12.91
C THR A 96 4.12 0.51 13.54
N ASP A 97 4.66 0.75 14.71
CA ASP A 97 5.42 -0.24 15.47
C ASP A 97 4.51 -1.23 16.24
N GLN A 98 5.12 -2.15 16.96
CA GLN A 98 4.41 -3.17 17.74
C GLN A 98 3.64 -2.62 18.96
N ASN A 99 3.97 -1.40 19.39
CA ASN A 99 3.29 -0.68 20.46
C ASN A 99 2.17 0.22 19.91
N ASN A 100 1.83 0.08 18.62
CA ASN A 100 0.88 0.92 17.88
C ASN A 100 1.30 2.40 17.79
N VAL A 101 2.57 2.71 17.94
CA VAL A 101 3.08 4.08 17.75
C VAL A 101 3.23 4.32 16.25
N ILE A 102 2.52 5.34 15.77
CA ILE A 102 2.56 5.76 14.36
C ILE A 102 3.63 6.83 14.19
N SER A 103 4.54 6.61 13.24
CA SER A 103 5.59 7.56 12.86
C SER A 103 5.49 7.92 11.39
N LEU A 104 5.77 9.18 11.08
CA LEU A 104 5.78 9.68 9.71
C LEU A 104 6.99 9.15 8.94
N ILE A 105 6.75 8.70 7.70
CA ILE A 105 7.78 8.39 6.71
C ILE A 105 7.90 9.56 5.73
N ALA A 106 6.79 9.93 5.07
CA ALA A 106 6.75 11.03 4.10
C ALA A 106 5.33 11.61 4.00
N ASP A 107 5.20 12.93 3.90
CA ASP A 107 3.93 13.64 3.65
C ASP A 107 4.11 14.80 2.64
N GLU A 108 5.35 15.11 2.27
CA GLU A 108 5.65 16.16 1.29
C GLU A 108 6.85 15.81 0.41
N TYR A 109 6.87 16.44 -0.76
CA TYR A 109 7.96 16.40 -1.72
C TYR A 109 8.24 17.82 -2.23
N ASN A 110 9.48 18.29 -2.12
CA ASN A 110 9.88 19.67 -2.49
C ASN A 110 8.98 20.75 -1.82
N ASN A 111 8.72 20.62 -0.52
CA ASN A 111 7.85 21.50 0.28
C ASN A 111 6.39 21.56 -0.23
N LYS A 112 5.92 20.52 -0.87
CA LYS A 112 4.54 20.39 -1.35
C LYS A 112 3.96 19.05 -0.87
N ARG A 113 2.75 19.11 -0.33
CA ARG A 113 2.06 17.90 0.15
C ARG A 113 1.96 16.85 -0.95
N LEU A 114 2.14 15.60 -0.57
CA LEU A 114 1.86 14.44 -1.43
C LEU A 114 0.40 14.48 -1.93
N ASN A 115 0.10 13.78 -3.02
CA ASN A 115 -1.27 13.69 -3.52
C ASN A 115 -2.14 12.83 -2.58
N SER A 116 -2.11 11.53 -2.74
CA SER A 116 -2.73 10.56 -1.83
C SER A 116 -2.05 9.21 -2.03
N PRO A 117 -0.94 8.95 -1.30
CA PRO A 117 -0.18 7.71 -1.46
C PRO A 117 -1.09 6.49 -1.46
N ASN A 118 -0.92 5.61 -2.48
CA ASN A 118 -1.85 4.53 -2.75
C ASN A 118 -1.31 3.17 -2.32
N ASP A 119 -0.20 2.73 -2.89
CA ASP A 119 0.39 1.44 -2.57
C ASP A 119 1.88 1.55 -2.27
N VAL A 120 2.43 0.56 -1.56
CA VAL A 120 3.77 0.62 -1.00
C VAL A 120 4.45 -0.75 -0.95
N CYS A 121 5.74 -0.79 -1.28
CA CYS A 121 6.59 -1.95 -1.03
C CYS A 121 7.92 -1.55 -0.39
N VAL A 122 8.56 -2.49 0.29
CA VAL A 122 9.83 -2.26 1.01
C VAL A 122 10.88 -3.22 0.49
N HIS A 123 12.02 -2.67 0.08
CA HIS A 123 13.20 -3.41 -0.37
C HIS A 123 14.00 -3.96 0.83
N SER A 124 14.76 -5.03 0.63
CA SER A 124 15.62 -5.63 1.67
C SER A 124 16.65 -4.67 2.26
N SER A 125 17.08 -3.63 1.51
CA SER A 125 17.93 -2.55 2.03
C SER A 125 17.24 -1.62 3.03
N GLY A 126 15.90 -1.71 3.15
CA GLY A 126 15.04 -0.81 3.92
C GLY A 126 14.47 0.36 3.11
N ALA A 127 14.84 0.53 1.84
CA ALA A 127 14.24 1.55 0.99
C ALA A 127 12.76 1.28 0.79
N ILE A 128 11.93 2.33 0.83
CA ILE A 128 10.47 2.27 0.73
C ILE A 128 10.06 2.90 -0.60
N PHE A 129 9.29 2.16 -1.39
CA PHE A 129 8.76 2.63 -2.67
C PHE A 129 7.25 2.75 -2.56
N PHE A 130 6.68 3.86 -3.08
CA PHE A 130 5.24 4.05 -3.07
C PHE A 130 4.76 4.86 -4.27
N THR A 131 3.49 4.66 -4.62
CA THR A 131 2.79 5.39 -5.67
C THR A 131 1.98 6.53 -5.04
N ASP A 132 1.87 7.66 -5.77
CA ASP A 132 1.17 8.85 -5.27
C ASP A 132 0.18 9.44 -6.28
N PRO A 133 -0.87 8.68 -6.61
CA PRO A 133 -1.99 9.15 -7.46
C PRO A 133 -2.92 10.07 -6.65
N PRO A 134 -3.88 10.76 -7.32
CA PRO A 134 -4.75 11.72 -6.67
C PRO A 134 -6.08 11.16 -6.15
N TYR A 135 -6.26 9.85 -6.05
CA TYR A 135 -7.57 9.23 -5.75
C TYR A 135 -8.23 9.79 -4.49
N GLY A 136 -7.47 9.98 -3.42
CA GLY A 136 -7.97 10.49 -2.15
C GLY A 136 -8.33 11.98 -2.14
N ILE A 137 -8.03 12.73 -3.22
CA ILE A 137 -8.22 14.19 -3.26
C ILE A 137 -9.10 14.71 -4.40
N ILE A 138 -9.33 13.92 -5.47
CA ILE A 138 -9.99 14.42 -6.69
C ILE A 138 -11.51 14.32 -6.68
N ASN A 139 -12.10 13.49 -5.82
CA ASN A 139 -13.53 13.26 -5.84
C ASN A 139 -14.18 13.48 -4.47
N PRO A 140 -14.90 14.62 -4.28
CA PRO A 140 -15.54 14.93 -3.01
C PRO A 140 -16.70 13.98 -2.67
N LYS A 141 -17.24 13.24 -3.66
CA LYS A 141 -18.34 12.28 -3.45
C LYS A 141 -17.85 10.89 -3.04
N ARG A 142 -16.56 10.63 -3.17
CA ARG A 142 -15.97 9.37 -2.76
C ARG A 142 -15.37 9.50 -1.37
N VAL A 143 -15.65 8.54 -0.55
CA VAL A 143 -15.13 8.49 0.81
C VAL A 143 -13.79 7.73 0.79
N GLU A 144 -12.82 8.31 0.06
CA GLU A 144 -11.45 7.77 -0.03
C GLU A 144 -10.43 8.72 0.60
N GLY A 145 -10.88 9.87 1.07
CA GLY A 145 -10.03 10.93 1.60
C GLY A 145 -10.77 12.25 1.70
N PHE A 146 -10.04 13.35 1.60
CA PHE A 146 -10.60 14.70 1.67
C PHE A 146 -10.32 15.48 0.39
N PRO A 147 -11.28 16.28 -0.10
CA PRO A 147 -11.08 17.09 -1.28
C PRO A 147 -9.81 17.95 -1.21
N GLY A 148 -9.05 17.95 -2.28
CA GLY A 148 -7.81 18.69 -2.37
C GLY A 148 -7.37 18.87 -3.81
N ARG A 149 -6.16 19.38 -3.99
CA ARG A 149 -5.53 19.51 -5.31
C ARG A 149 -4.11 18.96 -5.29
N MET A 150 -3.66 18.49 -6.44
CA MET A 150 -2.26 18.15 -6.66
C MET A 150 -1.40 19.40 -6.52
N MET A 151 -0.36 19.32 -5.71
CA MET A 151 0.51 20.47 -5.41
C MET A 151 1.76 20.52 -6.30
N TYR A 152 2.18 19.37 -6.84
CA TYR A 152 3.21 19.23 -7.88
C TYR A 152 2.57 18.63 -9.14
N GLY A 153 3.10 18.97 -10.31
CA GLY A 153 2.44 18.62 -11.58
C GLY A 153 2.57 17.12 -11.89
N GLY A 154 1.53 16.35 -11.65
CA GLY A 154 1.46 14.94 -12.03
C GLY A 154 1.36 13.96 -10.86
N CYS A 155 1.45 12.68 -11.19
CA CYS A 155 1.45 11.57 -10.24
C CYS A 155 2.83 10.91 -10.27
N ASN A 156 3.43 10.73 -9.11
CA ASN A 156 4.79 10.22 -9.04
C ASN A 156 4.85 8.82 -8.42
N VAL A 157 5.90 8.11 -8.77
CA VAL A 157 6.40 6.95 -8.03
C VAL A 157 7.61 7.42 -7.25
N PHE A 158 7.60 7.16 -5.96
CA PHE A 158 8.64 7.64 -5.05
C PHE A 158 9.50 6.52 -4.48
N LYS A 159 10.75 6.86 -4.16
CA LYS A 159 11.64 6.11 -3.29
C LYS A 159 12.00 6.96 -2.08
N TYR A 160 11.77 6.43 -0.90
CA TYR A 160 12.25 6.99 0.37
C TYR A 160 13.40 6.15 0.91
N ASP A 161 14.50 6.79 1.27
CA ASP A 161 15.62 6.15 1.95
C ASP A 161 15.58 6.49 3.45
N PRO A 162 15.32 5.50 4.34
CA PRO A 162 15.21 5.77 5.77
C PRO A 162 16.55 6.16 6.44
N LYS A 163 17.70 5.90 5.81
CA LYS A 163 19.01 6.26 6.35
C LYS A 163 19.32 7.75 6.15
N THR A 164 19.03 8.25 4.97
CA THR A 164 19.26 9.64 4.59
C THR A 164 18.03 10.52 4.78
N LYS A 165 16.85 9.91 4.98
CA LYS A 165 15.52 10.55 4.99
C LYS A 165 15.20 11.29 3.70
N LEU A 166 15.83 10.88 2.59
CA LEU A 166 15.63 11.51 1.29
C LEU A 166 14.46 10.84 0.56
N LEU A 167 13.54 11.66 0.06
CA LEU A 167 12.47 11.27 -0.86
C LEU A 167 12.84 11.70 -2.28
N VAL A 168 12.83 10.75 -3.22
CA VAL A 168 13.17 10.95 -4.63
C VAL A 168 12.03 10.46 -5.51
N ALA A 169 11.63 11.27 -6.50
CA ALA A 169 10.72 10.81 -7.55
C ALA A 169 11.49 9.96 -8.56
N LEU A 170 11.05 8.72 -8.77
CA LEU A 170 11.65 7.76 -9.70
C LEU A 170 10.99 7.85 -11.08
N ALA A 171 9.67 8.00 -11.12
CA ALA A 171 8.88 8.19 -12.33
C ALA A 171 7.86 9.31 -12.12
N THR A 172 7.71 10.18 -13.12
CA THR A 172 6.87 11.39 -13.06
C THR A 172 5.90 11.49 -14.24
N ASP A 173 5.91 10.51 -15.12
CA ASP A 173 5.20 10.45 -16.39
C ASP A 173 4.03 9.47 -16.38
N MET A 174 3.72 8.86 -15.24
CA MET A 174 2.58 7.97 -15.09
C MET A 174 1.29 8.75 -14.82
N GLU A 175 0.18 8.32 -15.45
CA GLU A 175 -1.08 9.05 -15.29
C GLU A 175 -1.75 8.80 -13.93
N ARG A 176 -1.78 7.63 -13.39
CA ARG A 176 -2.35 7.28 -12.07
C ARG A 176 -1.76 5.98 -11.56
N PRO A 177 -0.48 5.96 -11.19
CA PRO A 177 0.14 4.74 -10.68
C PRO A 177 -0.63 4.22 -9.47
N ASN A 178 -0.91 2.92 -9.42
CA ASN A 178 -1.70 2.27 -8.39
C ASN A 178 -0.85 1.24 -7.63
N GLY A 179 -0.94 -0.04 -7.97
CA GLY A 179 -0.17 -1.08 -7.32
C GLY A 179 1.35 -0.96 -7.56
N ILE A 180 2.16 -1.40 -6.59
CA ILE A 180 3.61 -1.40 -6.69
C ILE A 180 4.21 -2.65 -6.05
N ALA A 181 5.15 -3.30 -6.74
CA ALA A 181 5.81 -4.49 -6.22
C ALA A 181 7.24 -4.62 -6.72
N LEU A 182 8.09 -5.24 -5.92
CA LEU A 182 9.44 -5.64 -6.33
C LEU A 182 9.42 -7.04 -6.93
N SER A 183 10.31 -7.31 -7.89
CA SER A 183 10.60 -8.67 -8.33
C SER A 183 11.18 -9.51 -7.18
N PRO A 184 11.11 -10.86 -7.23
CA PRO A 184 11.63 -11.71 -6.15
C PRO A 184 13.12 -11.50 -5.83
N ASN A 185 13.92 -11.10 -6.82
CA ASN A 185 15.33 -10.75 -6.65
C ASN A 185 15.55 -9.25 -6.43
N GLU A 186 14.48 -8.48 -6.29
CA GLU A 186 14.46 -7.04 -6.05
C GLU A 186 15.20 -6.18 -7.10
N SER A 187 15.47 -6.74 -8.30
CA SER A 187 16.15 -6.03 -9.38
C SER A 187 15.22 -5.18 -10.24
N HIS A 188 13.91 -5.40 -10.14
CA HIS A 188 12.88 -4.68 -10.88
C HIS A 188 11.78 -4.19 -9.94
N LEU A 189 11.28 -3.01 -10.23
CA LEU A 189 10.09 -2.43 -9.61
C LEU A 189 8.96 -2.42 -10.64
N TYR A 190 7.86 -3.07 -10.34
CA TYR A 190 6.64 -3.08 -11.15
C TYR A 190 5.64 -2.07 -10.61
N VAL A 191 5.05 -1.31 -11.51
CA VAL A 191 4.00 -0.33 -11.21
C VAL A 191 2.87 -0.48 -12.20
#